data_df9c3fafdace78399986a88a0e6ce405
#
_entry.id   df9c3fafdace78399986a88a0e6ce405
#
_cell.length_a   1.000
_cell.length_b   1.000
_cell.length_c   1.000
_cell.angle_alpha   90.00
_cell.angle_beta   90.00
_cell.angle_gamma   90.00
#
_symmetry.space_group_name_H-M   'P 1'
#
loop_
_entity.id
_entity.type
_entity.pdbx_description
1 polymer ?
#
loop_
_entity_poly.entity_id
_entity_poly.type
_entity_poly.pdbx_seq_one_letter_code
_entity_poly.pdbx_strand_id
1 'polypeptide(L)' 'FYVLQGLGAYKGIPDLIAAKDGRVLFIELKTARGRQSEHQKKFQADLEAHGGEYVLCRGVDDLQGRGI' A
#
# COMPACT_ATOMS: atom_id res chain seq x y z
N PHE A 1 -13.04 3.88 -6.46
CA PHE A 1 -11.58 3.81 -6.55
C PHE A 1 -11.14 3.20 -7.88
N TYR A 2 -10.15 3.80 -8.45
CA TYR A 2 -9.41 3.21 -9.56
C TYR A 2 -8.24 2.40 -8.98
N VAL A 3 -8.11 1.14 -9.38
CA VAL A 3 -7.13 0.23 -8.81
C VAL A 3 -6.22 -0.32 -9.90
N LEU A 4 -4.91 -0.21 -9.70
CA LEU A 4 -3.90 -0.81 -10.55
C LEU A 4 -3.29 -2.02 -9.85
N GLN A 5 -3.01 -3.06 -10.64
CA GLN A 5 -2.39 -4.29 -10.14
C GLN A 5 -1.22 -4.66 -11.05
N GLY A 6 -0.43 -5.65 -10.63
CA GLY A 6 0.62 -6.20 -11.46
C GLY A 6 1.87 -5.34 -11.58
N LEU A 7 2.16 -4.55 -10.56
CA LEU A 7 3.31 -3.66 -10.54
C LEU A 7 4.61 -4.35 -10.11
N GLY A 8 4.68 -5.67 -10.18
CA GLY A 8 5.71 -6.49 -9.54
C GLY A 8 7.12 -6.42 -10.11
N ALA A 9 7.42 -5.50 -11.02
CA ALA A 9 8.76 -5.38 -11.60
C ALA A 9 9.81 -4.83 -10.63
N TYR A 10 9.39 -4.12 -9.60
CA TYR A 10 10.30 -3.53 -8.61
C TYR A 10 10.15 -4.22 -7.27
N LYS A 11 11.28 -4.51 -6.61
CA LYS A 11 11.25 -5.05 -5.25
C LYS A 11 10.66 -4.04 -4.28
N GLY A 12 9.75 -4.50 -3.45
CA GLY A 12 9.15 -3.68 -2.41
C GLY A 12 7.99 -2.82 -2.85
N ILE A 13 7.62 -2.82 -4.14
CA ILE A 13 6.45 -2.08 -4.59
C ILE A 13 5.17 -2.75 -4.05
N PRO A 14 4.16 -1.97 -3.63
CA PRO A 14 2.91 -2.54 -3.13
C PRO A 14 2.13 -3.33 -4.19
N ASP A 15 1.23 -4.19 -3.72
CA ASP A 15 0.40 -5.01 -4.60
C ASP A 15 -0.60 -4.18 -5.41
N LEU A 16 -1.15 -3.12 -4.81
CA LEU A 16 -2.20 -2.31 -5.41
C LEU A 16 -1.90 -0.83 -5.27
N ILE A 17 -2.36 -0.06 -6.24
CA ILE A 17 -2.45 1.39 -6.13
C ILE A 17 -3.91 1.75 -6.36
N ALA A 18 -4.51 2.48 -5.42
CA ALA A 18 -5.90 2.91 -5.52
C ALA A 18 -5.98 4.43 -5.55
N ALA A 19 -6.84 4.97 -6.40
CA ALA A 19 -7.01 6.41 -6.53
C ALA A 19 -8.48 6.78 -6.50
N LYS A 20 -8.84 7.82 -5.73
CA LYS A 20 -10.20 8.35 -5.66
C LYS A 20 -10.16 9.78 -5.12
N ASP A 21 -10.87 10.68 -5.79
CA ASP A 21 -11.09 12.06 -5.31
C ASP A 21 -9.79 12.78 -4.93
N GLY A 22 -8.78 12.62 -5.76
CA GLY A 22 -7.47 13.27 -5.55
C GLY A 22 -6.57 12.54 -4.56
N ARG A 23 -7.04 11.44 -3.95
CA ARG A 23 -6.20 10.60 -3.08
C ARG A 23 -5.63 9.45 -3.89
N VAL A 24 -4.37 9.13 -3.60
CA VAL A 24 -3.70 7.93 -4.13
C VAL A 24 -3.15 7.14 -2.96
N LEU A 25 -3.53 5.86 -2.87
CA LEU A 25 -3.09 4.98 -1.80
C LEU A 25 -2.30 3.82 -2.38
N PHE A 26 -1.18 3.52 -1.76
CA PHE A 26 -0.37 2.35 -2.07
C PHE A 26 -0.69 1.28 -1.05
N ILE A 27 -1.21 0.13 -1.50
CA ILE A 27 -1.76 -0.89 -0.62
C ILE A 27 -0.95 -2.17 -0.74
N GLU A 28 -0.38 -2.61 0.38
CA GLU A 28 0.34 -3.87 0.50
C GLU A 28 -0.56 -4.88 1.19
N LEU A 29 -0.84 -6.02 0.53
CA LEU A 29 -1.69 -7.05 1.10
C LEU A 29 -0.83 -8.07 1.85
N LYS A 30 -1.19 -8.34 3.10
CA LYS A 30 -0.49 -9.30 3.94
C LYS A 30 -1.50 -10.17 4.69
N THR A 31 -1.11 -11.41 4.97
CA THR A 31 -1.86 -12.24 5.91
C THR A 31 -1.71 -11.68 7.32
N ALA A 32 -2.51 -12.20 8.26
CA ALA A 32 -2.46 -11.75 9.66
C ALA A 32 -1.06 -11.87 10.28
N ARG A 33 -0.24 -12.82 9.81
CA ARG A 33 1.11 -13.06 10.32
C ARG A 33 2.21 -12.65 9.36
N GLY A 34 1.85 -12.22 8.16
CA GLY A 34 2.83 -11.81 7.16
C GLY A 34 3.58 -10.56 7.58
N ARG A 35 4.85 -10.46 7.21
CA ARG A 35 5.71 -9.33 7.55
C ARG A 35 6.21 -8.66 6.28
N GLN A 36 6.42 -7.36 6.36
CA GLN A 36 7.05 -6.63 5.28
C GLN A 36 8.51 -7.08 5.11
N SER A 37 8.96 -7.19 3.85
CA SER A 37 10.38 -7.33 3.54
C SER A 37 11.09 -6.00 3.80
N GLU A 38 12.42 -6.04 3.81
CA GLU A 38 13.21 -4.81 3.95
C GLU A 38 12.95 -3.85 2.78
N HIS A 39 12.76 -4.39 1.57
CA HIS A 39 12.42 -3.58 0.40
C HIS A 39 11.06 -2.88 0.57
N GLN A 40 10.08 -3.58 1.14
CA GLN A 40 8.75 -3.01 1.38
C GLN A 40 8.80 -1.93 2.45
N LYS A 41 9.57 -2.14 3.51
CA LYS A 41 9.74 -1.13 4.57
C LYS A 41 10.39 0.13 4.03
N LYS A 42 11.40 -0.03 3.17
CA LYS A 42 12.08 1.10 2.56
C LYS A 42 11.14 1.87 1.64
N PHE A 43 10.37 1.16 0.83
CA PHE A 43 9.38 1.79 -0.05
C PHE A 43 8.39 2.62 0.78
N GLN A 44 7.85 2.05 1.84
CA GLN A 44 6.91 2.75 2.71
C GLN A 44 7.54 4.01 3.31
N ALA A 45 8.75 3.89 3.85
CA ALA A 45 9.43 5.02 4.47
C ALA A 45 9.67 6.16 3.47
N ASP A 46 10.14 5.81 2.28
CA ASP A 46 10.40 6.81 1.24
C ASP A 46 9.11 7.48 0.77
N LEU A 47 8.05 6.68 0.57
CA LEU A 47 6.76 7.19 0.14
C LEU A 47 6.17 8.16 1.16
N GLU A 48 6.17 7.76 2.42
CA GLU A 48 5.60 8.59 3.50
C GLU A 48 6.42 9.84 3.73
N ALA A 49 7.74 9.77 3.57
CA ALA A 49 8.60 10.94 3.66
C ALA A 49 8.28 12.00 2.59
N HIS A 50 7.69 11.58 1.49
CA HIS A 50 7.30 12.47 0.39
C HIS A 50 5.80 12.77 0.37
N GLY A 51 5.10 12.48 1.47
CA GLY A 51 3.68 12.82 1.60
C GLY A 51 2.72 11.80 1.01
N GLY A 52 3.20 10.63 0.58
CA GLY A 52 2.34 9.57 0.06
C GLY A 52 1.61 8.81 1.16
N GLU A 53 0.53 8.14 0.78
CA GLU A 53 -0.24 7.28 1.69
C GLU A 53 0.07 5.82 1.40
N TYR A 54 0.40 5.08 2.45
CA TYR A 54 0.70 3.65 2.37
C TYR A 54 -0.18 2.91 3.37
N VAL A 55 -0.78 1.79 2.95
CA VAL A 55 -1.61 0.96 3.81
C VAL A 55 -1.07 -0.46 3.80
N LEU A 56 -0.69 -0.95 4.97
CA LEU A 56 -0.42 -2.38 5.16
C LEU A 56 -1.75 -3.04 5.51
N CYS A 57 -2.34 -3.70 4.53
CA CYS A 57 -3.70 -4.22 4.65
C CYS A 57 -3.68 -5.69 5.04
N ARG A 58 -4.13 -5.99 6.26
CA ARG A 58 -4.28 -7.37 6.75
C ARG A 58 -5.73 -7.82 6.76
N GLY A 59 -6.66 -6.91 6.47
CA GLY A 59 -8.09 -7.17 6.42
C GLY A 59 -8.83 -5.92 5.98
N VAL A 60 -10.13 -6.07 5.72
CA VAL A 60 -10.98 -4.98 5.21
C VAL A 60 -10.99 -3.78 6.17
N ASP A 61 -10.90 -4.02 7.47
CA ASP A 61 -10.93 -2.97 8.49
C ASP A 61 -9.80 -1.95 8.30
N ASP A 62 -8.65 -2.39 7.83
CA ASP A 62 -7.51 -1.50 7.58
C ASP A 62 -7.82 -0.48 6.50
N LEU A 63 -8.59 -0.88 5.49
CA LEU A 63 -9.03 0.02 4.42
C LEU A 63 -10.12 0.96 4.90
N GLN A 64 -11.09 0.44 5.66
CA GLN A 64 -12.18 1.24 6.21
C GLN A 64 -11.65 2.33 7.13
N GLY A 65 -10.65 2.03 7.94
CA GLY A 65 -10.01 3.01 8.80
C GLY A 65 -9.32 4.15 8.06
N ARG A 66 -9.07 3.97 6.75
CA ARG A 66 -8.48 4.99 5.89
C ARG A 66 -9.51 5.73 5.05
N GLY A 67 -10.80 5.47 5.27
CA GLY A 67 -11.86 6.12 4.52
C GLY A 67 -12.09 5.56 3.12
N ILE A 68 -11.77 4.30 2.93
CA ILE A 68 -11.92 3.63 1.64
C ILE A 68 -13.28 2.85 1.57
#